data_370e2b893a06908acba09e4577d0c9b7
#
_entry.id   370e2b893a06908acba09e4577d0c9b7
#
_cell.length_a   1.000
_cell.length_b   1.000
_cell.length_c   1.000
_cell.angle_alpha   90.00
_cell.angle_beta   90.00
_cell.angle_gamma   90.00
#
_symmetry.space_group_name_H-M   'P 1'
#
loop_
_entity.id
_entity.type
_entity.pdbx_description
1 polymer ?
#
loop_
_entity_poly.entity_id
_entity_poly.type
_entity_poly.pdbx_seq_one_letter_code
_entity_poly.pdbx_strand_id
1 'polypeptide(L)'
;MKLHHTVKAVAVLAATLALTAAQADPVQDDQLVINGEEELATQAPAPDHLEGALGDTVYSGWLFRDPDTRAMQKDDFDNPMFLFVDAGLEAWDTPEGSQGKSCADCHNAIEDSMKGVRAEMTRVNDKGELWALENHVNDCRTNRMGAEAWGWNSQEMKNMTAAIGVQSRGMPVAVKIDGDAAPFWEKGKEMYYTRYGQLEMSCANCHEDNFGNNIRSDHLSQGQINGFPLYRLKDQGAVSMHQRFVGCIRDTRGVPFEAGSQEFRELELYVASRGNGLPVETPAVRH
;
A
#
# COMPACT_ATOMS: atom_id res chain seq x y z
N MET A 1 -32.50 -50.77 -61.22
CA MET A 1 -31.83 -49.43 -61.21
C MET A 1 -31.78 -48.96 -59.77
N LYS A 2 -30.63 -49.16 -59.05
CA LYS A 2 -30.48 -48.82 -57.65
C LYS A 2 -29.69 -47.52 -57.57
N LEU A 3 -30.33 -46.43 -57.09
CA LEU A 3 -29.65 -45.13 -56.82
C LEU A 3 -28.91 -45.23 -55.48
N HIS A 4 -27.62 -45.04 -55.50
CA HIS A 4 -26.82 -44.90 -54.31
C HIS A 4 -26.69 -43.40 -54.00
N HIS A 5 -27.25 -42.96 -52.89
CA HIS A 5 -27.04 -41.62 -52.33
C HIS A 5 -25.83 -41.65 -51.41
N THR A 6 -24.76 -41.02 -51.86
CA THR A 6 -23.56 -40.79 -51.04
C THR A 6 -23.76 -39.52 -50.21
N VAL A 7 -23.95 -39.68 -48.90
CA VAL A 7 -23.99 -38.52 -47.95
C VAL A 7 -22.52 -38.15 -47.63
N LYS A 8 -22.09 -36.97 -48.06
CA LYS A 8 -20.82 -36.39 -47.64
C LYS A 8 -21.01 -35.70 -46.28
N ALA A 9 -20.39 -36.25 -45.25
CA ALA A 9 -20.32 -35.61 -43.94
C ALA A 9 -19.32 -34.46 -44.02
N VAL A 10 -19.78 -33.21 -43.79
CA VAL A 10 -18.92 -32.05 -43.62
C VAL A 10 -18.62 -31.93 -42.12
N ALA A 11 -17.37 -32.20 -41.74
CA ALA A 11 -16.90 -31.98 -40.39
C ALA A 11 -16.61 -30.48 -40.23
N VAL A 12 -17.42 -29.78 -39.43
CA VAL A 12 -17.17 -28.39 -39.02
C VAL A 12 -16.22 -28.43 -37.82
N LEU A 13 -14.95 -28.08 -38.05
CA LEU A 13 -13.98 -27.86 -37.00
C LEU A 13 -14.29 -26.53 -36.32
N ALA A 14 -14.90 -26.55 -35.15
CA ALA A 14 -15.05 -25.36 -34.30
C ALA A 14 -13.69 -25.11 -33.59
N ALA A 15 -12.91 -24.17 -34.13
CA ALA A 15 -11.74 -23.64 -33.43
C ALA A 15 -12.24 -22.69 -32.34
N THR A 16 -12.23 -23.15 -31.09
CA THR A 16 -12.39 -22.26 -29.91
C THR A 16 -11.10 -21.46 -29.77
N LEU A 17 -11.13 -20.21 -30.27
CA LEU A 17 -10.14 -19.22 -29.84
C LEU A 17 -10.42 -18.91 -28.36
N ALA A 18 -9.57 -19.43 -27.47
CA ALA A 18 -9.46 -18.89 -26.14
C ALA A 18 -8.85 -17.49 -26.27
N LEU A 19 -9.66 -16.44 -26.22
CA LEU A 19 -9.18 -15.09 -25.97
C LEU A 19 -8.70 -15.08 -24.51
N THR A 20 -7.42 -15.33 -24.30
CA THR A 20 -6.76 -14.87 -23.08
C THR A 20 -6.80 -13.36 -23.17
N ALA A 21 -7.58 -12.71 -22.30
CA ALA A 21 -7.47 -11.28 -22.09
C ALA A 21 -6.00 -11.01 -21.75
N ALA A 22 -5.29 -10.33 -22.64
CA ALA A 22 -3.93 -9.88 -22.32
C ALA A 22 -4.12 -8.87 -21.17
N GLN A 23 -3.68 -9.25 -19.98
CA GLN A 23 -3.51 -8.31 -18.89
C GLN A 23 -2.53 -7.26 -19.42
N ALA A 24 -2.88 -5.98 -19.29
CA ALA A 24 -1.96 -4.92 -19.62
C ALA A 24 -0.82 -5.00 -18.62
N ASP A 25 0.34 -5.47 -19.08
CA ASP A 25 1.54 -5.50 -18.26
C ASP A 25 1.86 -4.10 -17.75
N PRO A 26 2.33 -3.96 -16.50
CA PRO A 26 2.88 -2.70 -16.02
C PRO A 26 4.02 -2.26 -16.94
N VAL A 27 4.28 -0.97 -17.04
CA VAL A 27 5.39 -0.44 -17.84
C VAL A 27 6.70 -1.00 -17.27
N GLN A 28 7.28 -1.99 -17.95
CA GLN A 28 8.39 -2.80 -17.41
C GLN A 28 9.74 -2.10 -17.42
N ASP A 29 9.90 -1.08 -18.26
CA ASP A 29 11.20 -0.44 -18.55
C ASP A 29 11.36 0.94 -17.87
N ASP A 30 10.45 1.31 -16.95
CA ASP A 30 10.50 2.60 -16.31
C ASP A 30 11.19 2.51 -14.95
N GLN A 31 12.30 3.22 -14.81
CA GLN A 31 13.03 3.37 -13.55
C GLN A 31 12.46 4.55 -12.76
N LEU A 32 12.23 4.35 -11.48
CA LEU A 32 11.91 5.43 -10.56
C LEU A 32 13.22 6.03 -10.04
N VAL A 33 13.69 7.07 -10.71
CA VAL A 33 14.85 7.85 -10.27
C VAL A 33 14.34 9.16 -9.70
N ILE A 34 14.63 9.41 -8.42
CA ILE A 34 14.20 10.61 -7.70
C ILE A 34 15.32 11.65 -7.72
N ASN A 35 14.97 12.89 -8.06
CA ASN A 35 15.88 14.02 -8.18
C ASN A 35 17.07 13.76 -9.13
N GLY A 36 16.93 12.77 -10.04
CA GLY A 36 17.99 12.36 -10.96
C GLY A 36 19.14 11.58 -10.31
N GLU A 37 19.07 11.23 -9.04
CA GLU A 37 20.16 10.64 -8.26
C GLU A 37 19.78 9.34 -7.54
N GLU A 38 18.61 9.30 -6.87
CA GLU A 38 18.20 8.16 -6.06
C GLU A 38 17.36 7.18 -6.90
N GLU A 39 17.91 6.02 -7.23
CA GLU A 39 17.19 4.97 -7.97
C GLU A 39 16.47 4.03 -7.00
N LEU A 40 15.15 3.91 -7.15
CA LEU A 40 14.30 2.96 -6.44
C LEU A 40 13.89 1.82 -7.37
N ALA A 41 14.08 0.58 -6.92
CA ALA A 41 13.58 -0.59 -7.64
C ALA A 41 12.04 -0.55 -7.72
N THR A 42 11.51 -0.73 -8.92
CA THR A 42 10.06 -0.73 -9.16
C THR A 42 9.45 -2.13 -9.11
N GLN A 43 10.28 -3.14 -8.91
CA GLN A 43 9.88 -4.54 -8.84
C GLN A 43 10.79 -5.32 -7.87
N ALA A 44 10.26 -6.42 -7.34
CA ALA A 44 10.99 -7.35 -6.49
C ALA A 44 10.47 -8.79 -6.71
N PRO A 45 11.26 -9.83 -6.36
CA PRO A 45 10.74 -11.19 -6.31
C PRO A 45 9.49 -11.28 -5.42
N ALA A 46 8.47 -12.00 -5.88
CA ALA A 46 7.27 -12.21 -5.08
C ALA A 46 7.62 -12.98 -3.79
N PRO A 47 7.14 -12.54 -2.62
CA PRO A 47 7.26 -13.31 -1.38
C PRO A 47 6.65 -14.72 -1.53
N ASP A 48 7.25 -15.73 -0.89
CA ASP A 48 6.85 -17.14 -1.00
C ASP A 48 5.36 -17.38 -0.72
N HIS A 49 4.78 -16.61 0.22
CA HIS A 49 3.35 -16.75 0.55
C HIS A 49 2.39 -16.24 -0.53
N LEU A 50 2.91 -15.66 -1.62
CA LEU A 50 2.14 -15.23 -2.80
C LEU A 50 2.33 -16.16 -4.00
N GLU A 51 2.98 -17.32 -3.80
CA GLU A 51 3.18 -18.29 -4.87
C GLU A 51 1.85 -18.62 -5.56
N GLY A 52 1.82 -18.44 -6.87
CA GLY A 52 0.62 -18.66 -7.70
C GLY A 52 -0.42 -17.54 -7.70
N ALA A 53 -0.36 -16.54 -6.80
CA ALA A 53 -1.31 -15.43 -6.76
C ALA A 53 -0.92 -14.26 -7.69
N LEU A 54 0.37 -13.91 -7.74
CA LEU A 54 0.89 -12.77 -8.52
C LEU A 54 2.00 -13.16 -9.51
N GLY A 55 2.29 -14.44 -9.68
CA GLY A 55 3.48 -14.91 -10.40
C GLY A 55 4.76 -14.69 -9.58
N ASP A 56 5.91 -14.57 -10.26
CA ASP A 56 7.22 -14.56 -9.62
C ASP A 56 7.68 -13.14 -9.20
N THR A 57 6.90 -12.10 -9.53
CA THR A 57 7.32 -10.70 -9.38
C THR A 57 6.20 -9.84 -8.81
N VAL A 58 6.54 -9.04 -7.81
CA VAL A 58 5.68 -7.96 -7.31
C VAL A 58 6.17 -6.62 -7.86
N TYR A 59 5.21 -5.78 -8.21
CA TYR A 59 5.45 -4.49 -8.87
C TYR A 59 4.99 -3.33 -7.98
N SER A 60 5.78 -2.26 -7.98
CA SER A 60 5.36 -0.99 -7.40
C SER A 60 4.06 -0.49 -8.04
N GLY A 61 3.18 0.07 -7.21
CA GLY A 61 1.98 0.76 -7.69
C GLY A 61 2.27 1.97 -8.59
N TRP A 62 3.50 2.50 -8.58
CA TRP A 62 3.94 3.59 -9.45
C TRP A 62 3.89 3.22 -10.94
N LEU A 63 4.27 1.98 -11.29
CA LEU A 63 4.24 1.48 -12.67
C LEU A 63 2.86 1.46 -13.32
N PHE A 64 1.80 1.49 -12.51
CA PHE A 64 0.40 1.51 -12.97
C PHE A 64 -0.18 2.92 -13.06
N ARG A 65 0.65 3.95 -12.99
CA ARG A 65 0.18 5.36 -13.06
C ARG A 65 0.46 5.96 -14.42
N ASP A 66 -0.35 6.95 -14.77
CA ASP A 66 -0.13 7.75 -15.97
C ASP A 66 1.22 8.47 -15.92
N PRO A 67 1.84 8.79 -17.07
CA PRO A 67 3.15 9.44 -17.14
C PRO A 67 3.24 10.72 -16.29
N ASP A 68 2.20 11.56 -16.31
CA ASP A 68 2.19 12.82 -15.57
C ASP A 68 2.19 12.57 -14.03
N THR A 69 1.40 11.60 -13.55
CA THR A 69 1.41 11.20 -12.14
C THR A 69 2.75 10.60 -11.72
N ARG A 70 3.37 9.82 -12.61
CA ARG A 70 4.70 9.24 -12.36
C ARG A 70 5.79 10.30 -12.30
N ALA A 71 5.71 11.32 -13.16
CA ALA A 71 6.65 12.42 -13.18
C ALA A 71 6.68 13.20 -11.87
N MET A 72 5.52 13.44 -11.24
CA MET A 72 5.43 14.14 -9.94
C MET A 72 6.20 13.44 -8.82
N GLN A 73 6.35 12.12 -8.86
CA GLN A 73 7.09 11.38 -7.83
C GLN A 73 8.60 11.35 -8.10
N LYS A 74 9.04 11.71 -9.31
CA LYS A 74 10.46 11.72 -9.70
C LYS A 74 11.22 12.95 -9.21
N ASP A 75 10.53 13.98 -8.75
CA ASP A 75 11.12 15.21 -8.27
C ASP A 75 10.46 15.60 -6.93
N ASP A 76 11.26 15.69 -5.88
CA ASP A 76 10.78 16.02 -4.53
C ASP A 76 10.18 17.43 -4.47
N PHE A 77 10.64 18.37 -5.32
CA PHE A 77 10.07 19.71 -5.39
C PHE A 77 8.68 19.72 -6.04
N ASP A 78 8.46 18.87 -7.06
CA ASP A 78 7.17 18.76 -7.75
C ASP A 78 6.20 17.82 -7.02
N ASN A 79 6.70 17.02 -6.07
CA ASN A 79 5.89 16.06 -5.33
C ASN A 79 5.06 16.75 -4.24
N PRO A 80 3.72 16.87 -4.41
CA PRO A 80 2.88 17.61 -3.47
C PRO A 80 2.81 16.97 -2.07
N MET A 81 3.27 15.73 -1.90
CA MET A 81 3.33 15.08 -0.59
C MET A 81 4.39 15.71 0.31
N PHE A 82 5.40 16.40 -0.24
CA PHE A 82 6.42 17.07 0.58
C PHE A 82 5.86 18.22 1.42
N LEU A 83 4.77 18.86 1.03
CA LEU A 83 4.08 19.81 1.91
C LEU A 83 3.64 19.17 3.24
N PHE A 84 3.30 17.90 3.23
CA PHE A 84 2.89 17.15 4.41
C PHE A 84 4.10 16.60 5.18
N VAL A 85 5.15 16.22 4.47
CA VAL A 85 6.43 15.84 5.07
C VAL A 85 7.02 17.01 5.85
N ASP A 86 7.09 18.19 5.24
CA ASP A 86 7.64 19.40 5.88
C ASP A 86 6.87 19.80 7.14
N ALA A 87 5.52 19.74 7.07
CA ALA A 87 4.68 19.98 8.25
C ALA A 87 4.89 18.92 9.34
N GLY A 88 5.20 17.69 8.97
CA GLY A 88 5.56 16.61 9.92
C GLY A 88 6.94 16.83 10.54
N LEU A 89 7.92 17.31 9.78
CA LEU A 89 9.25 17.68 10.28
C LEU A 89 9.16 18.86 11.26
N GLU A 90 8.37 19.89 10.95
CA GLU A 90 8.12 20.98 11.90
C GLU A 90 7.47 20.47 13.21
N ALA A 91 6.49 19.58 13.10
CA ALA A 91 5.83 18.99 14.26
C ALA A 91 6.76 18.09 15.07
N TRP A 92 7.77 17.47 14.44
CA TRP A 92 8.78 16.66 15.13
C TRP A 92 9.58 17.45 16.17
N ASP A 93 9.92 18.68 15.84
CA ASP A 93 10.69 19.59 16.70
C ASP A 93 9.82 20.47 17.61
N THR A 94 8.51 20.48 17.42
CA THR A 94 7.60 21.36 18.15
C THR A 94 7.21 20.75 19.51
N PRO A 95 7.51 21.40 20.65
CA PRO A 95 7.08 20.95 21.97
C PRO A 95 5.56 21.03 22.14
N GLU A 96 4.96 19.96 22.64
CA GLU A 96 3.53 19.87 22.89
C GLU A 96 3.20 19.21 24.25
N GLY A 97 1.92 19.27 24.60
CA GLY A 97 1.38 18.61 25.78
C GLY A 97 1.82 19.22 27.11
N SER A 98 1.38 18.61 28.20
CA SER A 98 1.64 19.11 29.57
C SER A 98 3.12 18.96 30.00
N GLN A 99 3.88 18.13 29.31
CA GLN A 99 5.30 17.95 29.57
C GLN A 99 6.17 18.91 28.76
N GLY A 100 5.60 19.65 27.81
CA GLY A 100 6.33 20.59 26.95
C GLY A 100 7.47 19.93 26.19
N LYS A 101 7.28 18.70 25.70
CA LYS A 101 8.29 17.93 24.97
C LYS A 101 7.93 17.82 23.50
N SER A 102 8.95 17.76 22.65
CA SER A 102 8.87 17.38 21.25
C SER A 102 9.25 15.91 21.03
N CYS A 103 9.06 15.42 19.82
CA CYS A 103 9.58 14.09 19.44
C CYS A 103 11.11 14.10 19.48
N ALA A 104 11.74 15.18 19.02
CA ALA A 104 13.18 15.37 19.00
C ALA A 104 13.83 15.33 20.39
N ASP A 105 13.14 15.76 21.44
CA ASP A 105 13.67 15.71 22.82
C ASP A 105 13.98 14.28 23.31
N CYS A 106 13.33 13.28 22.72
CA CYS A 106 13.54 11.87 23.07
C CYS A 106 14.24 11.09 21.96
N HIS A 107 14.01 11.45 20.71
CA HIS A 107 14.50 10.70 19.55
C HIS A 107 15.66 11.37 18.80
N ASN A 108 16.02 12.61 19.15
CA ASN A 108 17.02 13.42 18.43
C ASN A 108 16.61 13.71 16.97
N ALA A 109 17.58 13.76 16.07
CA ALA A 109 17.32 13.97 14.65
C ALA A 109 16.48 12.83 14.05
N ILE A 110 15.47 13.19 13.29
CA ILE A 110 14.54 12.22 12.70
C ILE A 110 15.25 11.29 11.70
N GLU A 111 16.23 11.83 10.97
CA GLU A 111 17.00 11.12 9.95
C GLU A 111 17.81 9.94 10.53
N ASP A 112 18.24 10.07 11.77
CA ASP A 112 19.03 9.05 12.47
C ASP A 112 18.11 8.05 13.18
N SER A 113 17.10 8.55 13.89
CA SER A 113 16.29 7.74 14.81
C SER A 113 15.14 7.00 14.13
N MET A 114 14.63 7.50 13.01
CA MET A 114 13.50 6.93 12.30
C MET A 114 13.90 6.17 11.02
N LYS A 115 15.19 6.07 10.75
CA LYS A 115 15.70 5.31 9.59
C LYS A 115 15.28 3.84 9.68
N GLY A 116 14.59 3.35 8.65
CA GLY A 116 14.11 1.97 8.55
C GLY A 116 12.79 1.68 9.29
N VAL A 117 12.32 2.58 10.14
CA VAL A 117 11.11 2.35 10.94
C VAL A 117 9.91 2.00 10.07
N ARG A 118 9.68 2.73 8.96
CA ARG A 118 8.53 2.46 8.08
C ARG A 118 8.65 1.12 7.33
N ALA A 119 9.86 0.67 7.07
CA ALA A 119 10.10 -0.59 6.34
C ALA A 119 9.63 -1.83 7.13
N GLU A 120 9.56 -1.75 8.45
CA GLU A 120 9.18 -2.86 9.35
C GLU A 120 7.78 -2.72 9.96
N MET A 121 7.05 -1.64 9.64
CA MET A 121 5.70 -1.43 10.15
C MET A 121 4.66 -2.09 9.23
N THR A 122 3.66 -2.75 9.76
CA THR A 122 3.07 -2.91 11.08
C THR A 122 3.73 -4.08 11.81
N ARG A 123 3.86 -4.00 13.15
CA ARG A 123 4.56 -5.04 13.92
C ARG A 123 3.93 -5.28 15.30
N VAL A 124 4.24 -6.43 15.91
CA VAL A 124 3.84 -6.74 17.28
C VAL A 124 4.77 -6.02 18.27
N ASN A 125 4.19 -5.34 19.25
CA ASN A 125 4.93 -4.67 20.32
C ASN A 125 5.30 -5.64 21.46
N ASP A 126 6.05 -5.15 22.45
CA ASP A 126 6.51 -5.95 23.61
C ASP A 126 5.38 -6.46 24.50
N LYS A 127 4.15 -5.96 24.32
CA LYS A 127 2.95 -6.41 25.04
C LYS A 127 2.15 -7.45 24.27
N GLY A 128 2.61 -7.87 23.10
CA GLY A 128 1.92 -8.82 22.22
C GLY A 128 0.75 -8.19 21.44
N GLU A 129 0.71 -6.86 21.29
CA GLU A 129 -0.32 -6.16 20.54
C GLU A 129 0.20 -5.78 19.14
N LEU A 130 -0.62 -5.94 18.12
CA LEU A 130 -0.28 -5.50 16.76
C LEU A 130 -0.44 -3.98 16.66
N TRP A 131 0.66 -3.27 16.41
CA TRP A 131 0.70 -1.83 16.28
C TRP A 131 1.17 -1.39 14.89
N ALA A 132 0.42 -0.46 14.30
CA ALA A 132 0.90 0.34 13.17
C ALA A 132 1.68 1.57 13.68
N LEU A 133 2.29 2.32 12.78
CA LEU A 133 3.09 3.49 13.14
C LEU A 133 2.30 4.53 13.94
N GLU A 134 1.03 4.72 13.61
CA GLU A 134 0.11 5.63 14.28
C GLU A 134 -0.11 5.28 15.77
N ASN A 135 -0.08 4.00 16.13
CA ASN A 135 -0.14 3.58 17.53
C ASN A 135 1.10 4.04 18.29
N HIS A 136 2.29 3.87 17.71
CA HIS A 136 3.55 4.31 18.32
C HIS A 136 3.60 5.83 18.50
N VAL A 137 3.17 6.59 17.50
CA VAL A 137 3.08 8.06 17.57
C VAL A 137 2.14 8.46 18.73
N ASN A 138 0.94 7.89 18.80
CA ASN A 138 -0.02 8.23 19.85
C ASN A 138 0.42 7.76 21.23
N ASP A 139 1.10 6.62 21.36
CA ASP A 139 1.69 6.19 22.63
C ASP A 139 2.71 7.22 23.16
N CYS A 140 3.60 7.71 22.30
CA CYS A 140 4.53 8.76 22.65
C CYS A 140 3.82 10.05 23.05
N ARG A 141 2.83 10.50 22.27
CA ARG A 141 2.06 11.71 22.56
C ARG A 141 1.37 11.65 23.92
N THR A 142 0.63 10.58 24.17
CA THR A 142 -0.17 10.47 25.40
C THR A 142 0.67 10.16 26.63
N ASN A 143 1.60 9.21 26.53
CA ASN A 143 2.32 8.68 27.68
C ASN A 143 3.64 9.39 27.99
N ARG A 144 4.25 10.11 27.01
CA ARG A 144 5.55 10.77 27.18
C ARG A 144 5.47 12.29 27.12
N MET A 145 4.60 12.82 26.24
CA MET A 145 4.45 14.27 26.06
C MET A 145 3.31 14.85 26.91
N GLY A 146 2.36 14.00 27.36
CA GLY A 146 1.13 14.45 28.03
C GLY A 146 0.24 15.27 27.09
N ALA A 147 0.30 14.95 25.79
CA ALA A 147 -0.53 15.53 24.75
C ALA A 147 -1.73 14.62 24.43
N GLU A 148 -2.74 15.16 23.77
CA GLU A 148 -3.85 14.36 23.27
C GLU A 148 -3.44 13.50 22.08
N ALA A 149 -4.07 12.32 21.98
CA ALA A 149 -3.89 11.47 20.81
C ALA A 149 -4.45 12.15 19.54
N TRP A 150 -3.73 12.04 18.44
CA TRP A 150 -4.25 12.44 17.14
C TRP A 150 -5.22 11.41 16.59
N GLY A 151 -6.26 11.86 15.91
CA GLY A 151 -7.14 10.98 15.15
C GLY A 151 -6.35 10.22 14.07
N TRP A 152 -6.67 8.95 13.84
CA TRP A 152 -5.94 8.09 12.91
C TRP A 152 -5.75 8.69 11.51
N ASN A 153 -6.80 9.31 10.99
CA ASN A 153 -6.80 9.96 9.68
C ASN A 153 -6.68 11.50 9.78
N SER A 154 -6.28 12.03 10.95
CA SER A 154 -6.07 13.47 11.08
C SER A 154 -4.91 13.93 10.20
N GLN A 155 -4.88 15.21 9.89
CA GLN A 155 -3.82 15.75 9.04
C GLN A 155 -2.47 15.67 9.75
N GLU A 156 -2.43 15.93 11.04
CA GLU A 156 -1.24 15.88 11.88
C GLU A 156 -0.63 14.47 11.91
N MET A 157 -1.47 13.44 12.04
CA MET A 157 -1.02 12.05 12.01
C MET A 157 -0.43 11.69 10.65
N LYS A 158 -1.09 12.09 9.56
CA LYS A 158 -0.58 11.84 8.19
C LYS A 158 0.73 12.59 7.92
N ASN A 159 0.87 13.82 8.42
CA ASN A 159 2.09 14.59 8.31
C ASN A 159 3.25 13.87 9.04
N MET A 160 3.04 13.51 10.29
CA MET A 160 4.04 12.84 11.11
C MET A 160 4.45 11.49 10.52
N THR A 161 3.48 10.67 10.11
CA THR A 161 3.78 9.36 9.50
C THR A 161 4.47 9.48 8.14
N ALA A 162 4.24 10.57 7.40
CA ALA A 162 4.97 10.89 6.18
C ALA A 162 6.43 11.32 6.46
N ALA A 163 6.63 12.19 7.44
CA ALA A 163 7.97 12.63 7.85
C ALA A 163 8.83 11.46 8.39
N ILE A 164 8.22 10.53 9.13
CA ILE A 164 8.89 9.30 9.55
C ILE A 164 9.10 8.35 8.34
N GLY A 165 8.11 8.27 7.46
CA GLY A 165 8.15 7.36 6.32
C GLY A 165 9.26 7.66 5.33
N VAL A 166 9.51 8.94 5.04
CA VAL A 166 10.58 9.37 4.12
C VAL A 166 11.97 8.95 4.61
N GLN A 167 12.18 8.79 5.93
CA GLN A 167 13.45 8.34 6.50
C GLN A 167 13.78 6.87 6.17
N SER A 168 12.80 6.16 5.61
CA SER A 168 12.97 4.76 5.16
C SER A 168 12.96 4.63 3.63
N ARG A 169 12.87 5.75 2.87
CA ARG A 169 12.80 5.71 1.41
C ARG A 169 13.97 4.90 0.83
N GLY A 170 13.68 4.06 -0.15
CA GLY A 170 14.65 3.17 -0.78
C GLY A 170 14.97 1.88 0.02
N MET A 171 14.65 1.81 1.30
CA MET A 171 14.88 0.60 2.10
C MET A 171 13.81 -0.46 1.79
N PRO A 172 14.17 -1.75 1.71
CA PRO A 172 13.20 -2.80 1.42
C PRO A 172 12.17 -2.95 2.54
N VAL A 173 10.90 -3.06 2.18
CA VAL A 173 9.84 -3.47 3.11
C VAL A 173 10.17 -4.86 3.64
N ALA A 174 10.11 -5.04 4.95
CA ALA A 174 10.54 -6.26 5.64
C ALA A 174 9.66 -6.53 6.88
N VAL A 175 8.35 -6.50 6.72
CA VAL A 175 7.43 -6.79 7.82
C VAL A 175 7.50 -8.28 8.19
N LYS A 176 7.52 -8.56 9.50
CA LYS A 176 7.54 -9.93 10.02
C LYS A 176 6.14 -10.52 10.04
N ILE A 177 6.01 -11.76 9.58
CA ILE A 177 4.73 -12.48 9.47
C ILE A 177 4.72 -13.78 10.28
N ASP A 178 5.80 -14.12 10.90
CA ASP A 178 6.00 -15.33 11.72
C ASP A 178 6.00 -15.01 13.23
N GLY A 179 6.16 -16.05 14.05
CA GLY A 179 6.16 -15.90 15.51
C GLY A 179 4.87 -15.27 16.02
N ASP A 180 5.02 -14.23 16.86
CA ASP A 180 3.88 -13.54 17.47
C ASP A 180 3.03 -12.76 16.46
N ALA A 181 3.54 -12.48 15.27
CA ALA A 181 2.79 -11.81 14.21
C ALA A 181 1.87 -12.76 13.43
N ALA A 182 2.15 -14.06 13.40
CA ALA A 182 1.44 -15.03 12.58
C ALA A 182 -0.09 -15.05 12.80
N PRO A 183 -0.62 -15.03 14.05
CA PRO A 183 -2.08 -15.02 14.24
C PRO A 183 -2.78 -13.79 13.67
N PHE A 184 -2.13 -12.63 13.71
CA PHE A 184 -2.65 -11.38 13.14
C PHE A 184 -2.56 -11.40 11.62
N TRP A 185 -1.46 -11.91 11.08
CA TRP A 185 -1.25 -12.04 9.64
C TRP A 185 -2.28 -12.97 8.99
N GLU A 186 -2.58 -14.12 9.61
CA GLU A 186 -3.60 -15.05 9.10
C GLU A 186 -4.99 -14.40 9.05
N LYS A 187 -5.37 -13.61 10.07
CA LYS A 187 -6.63 -12.87 10.04
C LYS A 187 -6.65 -11.79 8.95
N GLY A 188 -5.54 -11.06 8.78
CA GLY A 188 -5.41 -10.10 7.70
C GLY A 188 -5.53 -10.75 6.33
N LYS A 189 -4.94 -11.94 6.16
CA LYS A 189 -5.08 -12.76 4.96
C LYS A 189 -6.52 -13.19 4.72
N GLU A 190 -7.20 -13.70 5.74
CA GLU A 190 -8.62 -14.06 5.64
C GLU A 190 -9.46 -12.87 5.19
N MET A 191 -9.24 -11.68 5.79
CA MET A 191 -9.94 -10.46 5.38
C MET A 191 -9.67 -10.08 3.94
N TYR A 192 -8.43 -10.21 3.46
CA TYR A 192 -8.04 -9.85 2.10
C TYR A 192 -8.79 -10.67 1.04
N TYR A 193 -9.06 -11.94 1.32
CA TYR A 193 -9.80 -12.85 0.42
C TYR A 193 -11.31 -12.90 0.70
N THR A 194 -11.76 -12.33 1.81
CA THR A 194 -13.20 -12.27 2.13
C THR A 194 -13.91 -11.29 1.22
N ARG A 195 -15.05 -11.69 0.67
CA ARG A 195 -15.89 -10.84 -0.16
C ARG A 195 -16.77 -9.95 0.69
N TYR A 196 -16.77 -8.66 0.38
CA TYR A 196 -17.51 -7.64 1.11
C TYR A 196 -18.57 -6.96 0.25
N GLY A 197 -19.56 -6.41 0.97
CA GLY A 197 -20.56 -5.51 0.41
C GLY A 197 -21.51 -6.17 -0.59
N GLN A 198 -22.35 -5.33 -1.18
CA GLN A 198 -23.38 -5.80 -2.13
C GLN A 198 -22.81 -6.30 -3.46
N LEU A 199 -21.56 -5.92 -3.77
CA LEU A 199 -20.88 -6.39 -4.99
C LEU A 199 -20.12 -7.69 -4.77
N GLU A 200 -20.07 -8.20 -3.54
CA GLU A 200 -19.37 -9.44 -3.17
C GLU A 200 -17.94 -9.51 -3.74
N MET A 201 -17.15 -8.45 -3.55
CA MET A 201 -15.78 -8.37 -4.03
C MET A 201 -14.80 -8.36 -2.87
N SER A 202 -13.71 -9.09 -3.02
CA SER A 202 -12.57 -9.08 -2.11
C SER A 202 -11.45 -8.19 -2.65
N CYS A 203 -10.42 -7.93 -1.81
CA CYS A 203 -9.22 -7.23 -2.27
C CYS A 203 -8.53 -8.00 -3.41
N ALA A 204 -8.47 -9.33 -3.32
CA ALA A 204 -7.88 -10.20 -4.34
C ALA A 204 -8.56 -10.04 -5.70
N ASN A 205 -9.88 -9.87 -5.76
CA ASN A 205 -10.58 -9.71 -7.04
C ASN A 205 -10.08 -8.50 -7.84
N CYS A 206 -9.66 -7.42 -7.18
CA CYS A 206 -9.08 -6.25 -7.87
C CYS A 206 -7.56 -6.39 -8.04
N HIS A 207 -6.85 -6.84 -7.00
CA HIS A 207 -5.40 -6.73 -6.91
C HIS A 207 -4.63 -8.01 -7.27
N GLU A 208 -5.32 -9.14 -7.50
CA GLU A 208 -4.77 -10.39 -8.02
C GLU A 208 -5.42 -10.77 -9.36
N ASP A 209 -6.76 -10.91 -9.35
CA ASP A 209 -7.47 -11.40 -10.54
C ASP A 209 -7.50 -10.36 -11.67
N ASN A 210 -7.46 -9.06 -11.34
CA ASN A 210 -7.70 -7.95 -12.28
C ASN A 210 -6.63 -6.84 -12.25
N PHE A 211 -5.45 -7.03 -11.62
CA PHE A 211 -4.39 -6.03 -11.78
C PHE A 211 -4.00 -5.90 -13.25
N GLY A 212 -3.57 -4.71 -13.65
CA GLY A 212 -3.31 -4.39 -15.06
C GLY A 212 -4.56 -3.98 -15.85
N ASN A 213 -5.76 -4.24 -15.36
CA ASN A 213 -7.01 -3.77 -15.96
C ASN A 213 -7.42 -2.40 -15.40
N ASN A 214 -8.30 -1.72 -16.11
CA ASN A 214 -8.85 -0.45 -15.65
C ASN A 214 -10.22 -0.64 -14.99
N ILE A 215 -10.42 0.02 -13.86
CA ILE A 215 -11.73 0.27 -13.29
C ILE A 215 -12.05 1.76 -13.44
N ARG A 216 -12.93 2.09 -14.39
CA ARG A 216 -13.11 3.47 -14.87
C ARG A 216 -11.79 4.02 -15.42
N SER A 217 -11.29 5.16 -14.88
CA SER A 217 -9.99 5.74 -15.24
C SER A 217 -8.84 5.25 -14.36
N ASP A 218 -9.09 4.40 -13.37
CA ASP A 218 -8.07 3.95 -12.43
C ASP A 218 -7.47 2.61 -12.88
N HIS A 219 -6.16 2.58 -13.12
CA HIS A 219 -5.43 1.38 -13.50
C HIS A 219 -5.12 0.58 -12.23
N LEU A 220 -5.67 -0.62 -12.13
CA LEU A 220 -5.52 -1.48 -10.96
C LEU A 220 -4.08 -2.00 -10.85
N SER A 221 -3.45 -1.71 -9.73
CA SER A 221 -2.14 -2.28 -9.37
C SER A 221 -2.31 -3.59 -8.59
N GLN A 222 -1.20 -4.25 -8.27
CA GLN A 222 -1.18 -5.41 -7.37
C GLN A 222 -1.50 -5.07 -5.90
N GLY A 223 -1.82 -3.80 -5.58
CA GLY A 223 -2.24 -3.38 -4.24
C GLY A 223 -1.12 -3.21 -3.23
N GLN A 224 0.14 -3.04 -3.68
CA GLN A 224 1.27 -2.81 -2.79
C GLN A 224 1.15 -1.48 -2.05
N ILE A 225 1.54 -1.47 -0.77
CA ILE A 225 1.36 -0.30 0.12
C ILE A 225 2.66 0.37 0.56
N ASN A 226 3.76 0.04 -0.12
CA ASN A 226 5.09 0.55 0.14
C ASN A 226 5.23 2.08 -0.05
N GLY A 227 4.25 2.75 -0.67
CA GLY A 227 4.22 4.21 -0.86
C GLY A 227 3.36 4.99 0.15
N PHE A 228 2.73 4.33 1.14
CA PHE A 228 1.85 5.02 2.11
C PHE A 228 2.60 5.54 3.35
N PRO A 229 2.14 6.70 3.92
CA PRO A 229 1.10 7.59 3.41
C PRO A 229 1.53 8.24 2.10
N LEU A 230 0.56 8.59 1.25
CA LEU A 230 0.81 9.13 -0.08
C LEU A 230 -0.10 10.31 -0.41
N TYR A 231 0.32 11.12 -1.39
CA TYR A 231 -0.57 12.11 -2.00
C TYR A 231 -1.49 11.45 -3.01
N ARG A 232 -2.78 11.67 -2.89
CA ARG A 232 -3.74 11.18 -3.84
C ARG A 232 -4.37 12.34 -4.61
N LEU A 233 -4.19 12.35 -5.94
CA LEU A 233 -4.68 13.44 -6.80
C LEU A 233 -6.19 13.63 -6.69
N LYS A 234 -6.95 12.52 -6.66
CA LYS A 234 -8.41 12.55 -6.52
C LYS A 234 -8.86 13.20 -5.20
N ASP A 235 -8.14 12.99 -4.12
CA ASP A 235 -8.46 13.52 -2.79
C ASP A 235 -7.80 14.87 -2.54
N GLN A 236 -6.90 15.32 -3.43
CA GLN A 236 -6.11 16.55 -3.33
C GLN A 236 -5.39 16.68 -1.97
N GLY A 237 -4.86 15.56 -1.45
CA GLY A 237 -4.26 15.54 -0.13
C GLY A 237 -3.61 14.22 0.25
N ALA A 238 -2.98 14.23 1.42
CA ALA A 238 -2.38 13.05 2.00
C ALA A 238 -3.44 12.02 2.42
N VAL A 239 -3.23 10.76 2.06
CA VAL A 239 -4.11 9.63 2.35
C VAL A 239 -3.34 8.58 3.14
N SER A 240 -3.88 8.18 4.29
CA SER A 240 -3.37 7.05 5.07
C SER A 240 -3.79 5.71 4.47
N MET A 241 -3.13 4.63 4.89
CA MET A 241 -3.49 3.29 4.43
C MET A 241 -4.92 2.91 4.83
N HIS A 242 -5.32 3.17 6.08
CA HIS A 242 -6.68 2.86 6.54
C HIS A 242 -7.74 3.69 5.83
N GLN A 243 -7.44 4.95 5.49
CA GLN A 243 -8.35 5.76 4.65
C GLN A 243 -8.56 5.11 3.27
N ARG A 244 -7.50 4.51 2.70
CA ARG A 244 -7.62 3.78 1.43
C ARG A 244 -8.44 2.51 1.57
N PHE A 245 -8.27 1.72 2.63
CA PHE A 245 -9.09 0.54 2.91
C PHE A 245 -10.58 0.90 3.02
N VAL A 246 -10.90 1.98 3.76
CA VAL A 246 -12.26 2.51 3.84
C VAL A 246 -12.83 2.79 2.44
N GLY A 247 -12.04 3.43 1.57
CA GLY A 247 -12.44 3.70 0.19
C GLY A 247 -12.74 2.43 -0.61
N CYS A 248 -11.82 1.45 -0.58
CA CYS A 248 -11.99 0.19 -1.30
C CYS A 248 -13.25 -0.58 -0.85
N ILE A 249 -13.49 -0.70 0.48
CA ILE A 249 -14.66 -1.41 1.01
C ILE A 249 -15.96 -0.66 0.62
N ARG A 250 -15.98 0.68 0.66
CA ARG A 250 -17.13 1.46 0.18
C ARG A 250 -17.39 1.27 -1.32
N ASP A 251 -16.34 1.13 -2.12
CA ASP A 251 -16.47 0.88 -3.56
C ASP A 251 -17.15 -0.49 -3.84
N THR A 252 -17.02 -1.47 -2.92
CA THR A 252 -17.79 -2.73 -2.97
C THR A 252 -19.21 -2.59 -2.40
N ARG A 253 -19.64 -1.40 -1.99
CA ARG A 253 -20.88 -1.13 -1.24
C ARG A 253 -20.94 -1.86 0.10
N GLY A 254 -19.79 -2.08 0.72
CA GLY A 254 -19.64 -2.63 2.06
C GLY A 254 -19.59 -1.54 3.13
N VAL A 255 -19.76 -1.95 4.38
CA VAL A 255 -19.53 -1.11 5.56
C VAL A 255 -18.08 -1.32 6.01
N PRO A 256 -17.22 -0.30 5.97
CA PRO A 256 -15.83 -0.45 6.37
C PRO A 256 -15.69 -0.53 7.89
N PHE A 257 -14.61 -1.12 8.35
CA PHE A 257 -14.17 -1.00 9.73
C PHE A 257 -13.69 0.44 10.03
N GLU A 258 -13.58 0.78 11.30
CA GLU A 258 -13.03 2.06 11.73
C GLU A 258 -11.52 2.13 11.49
N ALA A 259 -11.03 3.31 11.13
CA ALA A 259 -9.61 3.53 11.04
C ALA A 259 -8.94 3.32 12.40
N GLY A 260 -7.84 2.58 12.45
CA GLY A 260 -7.17 2.21 13.69
C GLY A 260 -7.75 0.97 14.38
N SER A 261 -8.81 0.36 13.86
CA SER A 261 -9.32 -0.90 14.39
C SER A 261 -8.29 -2.03 14.30
N GLN A 262 -8.45 -3.06 15.09
CA GLN A 262 -7.57 -4.22 15.04
C GLN A 262 -7.66 -4.91 13.67
N GLU A 263 -8.86 -5.02 13.12
CA GLU A 263 -9.11 -5.60 11.81
C GLU A 263 -8.29 -4.90 10.71
N PHE A 264 -8.28 -3.58 10.71
CA PHE A 264 -7.51 -2.84 9.71
C PHE A 264 -5.99 -2.92 9.93
N ARG A 265 -5.51 -3.06 11.17
CA ARG A 265 -4.08 -3.31 11.43
C ARG A 265 -3.68 -4.73 10.98
N GLU A 266 -4.54 -5.73 11.20
CA GLU A 266 -4.34 -7.09 10.70
C GLU A 266 -4.29 -7.12 9.18
N LEU A 267 -5.24 -6.44 8.52
CA LEU A 267 -5.24 -6.30 7.06
C LEU A 267 -3.99 -5.54 6.58
N GLU A 268 -3.58 -4.47 7.26
CA GLU A 268 -2.37 -3.72 6.90
C GLU A 268 -1.11 -4.60 7.00
N LEU A 269 -0.97 -5.41 8.04
CA LEU A 269 0.15 -6.34 8.17
C LEU A 269 0.20 -7.32 6.97
N TYR A 270 -0.93 -7.92 6.63
CA TYR A 270 -1.00 -8.84 5.48
C TYR A 270 -0.65 -8.13 4.18
N VAL A 271 -1.27 -6.96 3.91
CA VAL A 271 -1.05 -6.23 2.67
C VAL A 271 0.39 -5.67 2.59
N ALA A 272 0.99 -5.25 3.72
CA ALA A 272 2.39 -4.84 3.76
C ALA A 272 3.32 -6.01 3.39
N SER A 273 3.07 -7.21 3.92
CA SER A 273 3.88 -8.40 3.64
C SER A 273 3.89 -8.80 2.17
N ARG A 274 2.82 -8.47 1.43
CA ARG A 274 2.74 -8.72 -0.02
C ARG A 274 3.77 -7.92 -0.82
N GLY A 275 4.22 -6.80 -0.25
CA GLY A 275 5.25 -5.93 -0.82
C GLY A 275 6.64 -6.12 -0.21
N ASN A 276 6.88 -7.17 0.60
CA ASN A 276 8.22 -7.42 1.14
C ASN A 276 9.24 -7.51 0.00
N GLY A 277 10.37 -6.81 0.17
CA GLY A 277 11.42 -6.68 -0.84
C GLY A 277 11.28 -5.45 -1.76
N LEU A 278 10.08 -4.89 -1.96
CA LEU A 278 9.95 -3.60 -2.64
C LEU A 278 10.48 -2.47 -1.75
N PRO A 279 11.11 -1.44 -2.31
CA PRO A 279 11.54 -0.30 -1.52
C PRO A 279 10.35 0.48 -0.95
N VAL A 280 10.52 1.08 0.21
CA VAL A 280 9.62 2.14 0.70
C VAL A 280 9.69 3.30 -0.28
N GLU A 281 8.54 3.72 -0.80
CA GLU A 281 8.43 4.82 -1.77
C GLU A 281 7.88 6.11 -1.17
N THR A 282 7.53 6.12 0.12
CA THR A 282 7.05 7.35 0.77
C THR A 282 8.11 8.45 0.68
N PRO A 283 7.73 9.66 0.23
CA PRO A 283 6.39 10.13 -0.14
C PRO A 283 6.03 9.79 -1.61
N ALA A 284 4.93 9.06 -1.81
CA ALA A 284 4.47 8.66 -3.14
C ALA A 284 3.30 9.53 -3.64
N VAL A 285 3.10 9.53 -4.98
CA VAL A 285 1.95 10.17 -5.64
C VAL A 285 1.13 9.11 -6.37
N ARG A 286 -0.19 9.15 -6.20
CA ARG A 286 -1.12 8.22 -6.87
C ARG A 286 -2.37 9.00 -7.36
N HIS A 287 -3.15 8.35 -8.26
CA HIS A 287 -4.38 8.93 -8.83
C HIS A 287 -5.54 9.00 -7.83
#